data_822fa5a9128d16da7dcc63dd57161c2f
#
_entry.id   822fa5a9128d16da7dcc63dd57161c2f
#
_cell.length_a   1.000
_cell.length_b   1.000
_cell.length_c   1.000
_cell.angle_alpha   90.00
_cell.angle_beta   90.00
_cell.angle_gamma   90.00
#
_symmetry.space_group_name_H-M   'P 1'
#
loop_
_entity.id
_entity.type
_entity.pdbx_description
1 polymer ?
#
loop_
_entity_poly.entity_id
_entity_poly.type
_entity_poly.pdbx_seq_one_letter_code
_entity_poly.pdbx_strand_id
1 'polypeptide(L)'
;MADAAPKYANRGAITACVILAVIMQALDTTIANVALPYIQGSVSASADQINWVLTSYIVAAAIMTPPSGFLANRFGRKRVLLTAIAGFVLASILCGISQSLIEIVAFRLMQGLFGAALVPLSQGILLDMYDVKERGSAMALFGVSVMVGPVLGPVIGGWLTENITWRWVFYINVPIGALAFAGITFFVIETNKDAAAKLDWLGFGALSLAIAALQIFLDRGEELDWFASKEILVEAIVCAGAFYVFLVHTFTSAKSFVNPRLFLDRNFATCFIFIFIVGVTYLASLALMTPYLQTLMGYPVMTAGMVMGPRGMGTMVCMFAVGRLIGKVDTRWLLTLGLGLTAWAMYAMTGWTPDVSQWTIVSVGFVQGMGLGFLFVPLTTMAFSTLPATMRGDGTGLYNLSRNIGSSVGISVVSALITRNTQVNHADIAAYITPFNHAFNSPAVRHALSPLTAAGRAALDGMITLQSVIIAYTDDFKLLMLLSIAAMPLVLLLRKPATPAVIDHSAVME
;
A
#
# COMPACT_ATOMS: atom_id res chain seq x y z
N MET A 1 21.47 21.99 -26.50
CA MET A 1 21.08 22.99 -25.48
C MET A 1 20.61 22.17 -24.29
N ALA A 2 21.41 22.08 -23.25
CA ALA A 2 21.00 21.43 -21.99
C ALA A 2 20.00 22.39 -21.32
N ASP A 3 18.72 21.97 -21.24
CA ASP A 3 17.70 22.66 -20.48
C ASP A 3 18.17 22.74 -19.02
N ALA A 4 18.64 23.91 -18.62
CA ALA A 4 18.88 24.20 -17.23
C ALA A 4 17.53 24.01 -16.49
N ALA A 5 17.43 23.07 -15.57
CA ALA A 5 16.25 22.85 -14.75
C ALA A 5 15.79 24.20 -14.17
N PRO A 6 14.50 24.56 -14.26
CA PRO A 6 14.02 25.83 -13.73
C PRO A 6 14.45 25.91 -12.25
N LYS A 7 15.18 26.96 -11.90
CA LYS A 7 15.59 27.24 -10.52
C LYS A 7 14.30 27.51 -9.70
N TYR A 8 13.76 26.47 -9.10
CA TYR A 8 12.65 26.62 -8.16
C TYR A 8 13.14 27.47 -6.97
N ALA A 9 12.67 28.69 -6.91
CA ALA A 9 12.80 29.51 -5.71
C ALA A 9 12.04 28.80 -4.58
N ASN A 10 12.64 28.63 -3.40
CA ASN A 10 12.03 28.00 -2.22
C ASN A 10 11.74 26.49 -2.34
N ARG A 11 12.71 25.68 -2.77
CA ARG A 11 12.61 24.21 -2.84
C ARG A 11 12.05 23.58 -1.55
N GLY A 12 12.45 24.10 -0.37
CA GLY A 12 11.97 23.60 0.92
C GLY A 12 10.47 23.79 1.14
N ALA A 13 9.94 24.98 0.77
CA ALA A 13 8.50 25.26 0.89
C ALA A 13 7.68 24.37 -0.05
N ILE A 14 8.12 24.20 -1.30
CA ILE A 14 7.46 23.32 -2.28
C ILE A 14 7.42 21.90 -1.73
N THR A 15 8.55 21.40 -1.22
CA THR A 15 8.66 20.06 -0.64
C THR A 15 7.69 19.89 0.53
N ALA A 16 7.62 20.87 1.45
CA ALA A 16 6.70 20.81 2.59
C ALA A 16 5.23 20.74 2.14
N CYS A 17 4.82 21.56 1.18
CA CYS A 17 3.43 21.60 0.69
C CYS A 17 3.03 20.32 -0.04
N VAL A 18 3.94 19.78 -0.85
CA VAL A 18 3.74 18.52 -1.57
C VAL A 18 3.67 17.34 -0.60
N ILE A 19 4.51 17.34 0.43
CA ILE A 19 4.50 16.34 1.50
C ILE A 19 3.20 16.40 2.30
N LEU A 20 2.67 17.59 2.62
CA LEU A 20 1.38 17.73 3.29
C LEU A 20 0.24 17.05 2.50
N ALA A 21 0.24 17.18 1.17
CA ALA A 21 -0.75 16.50 0.34
C ALA A 21 -0.62 14.97 0.40
N VAL A 22 0.62 14.45 0.45
CA VAL A 22 0.88 13.01 0.61
C VAL A 22 0.46 12.51 1.99
N ILE A 23 0.79 13.25 3.06
CA ILE A 23 0.40 12.91 4.44
C ILE A 23 -1.13 12.87 4.57
N MET A 24 -1.82 13.87 4.00
CA MET A 24 -3.29 13.93 4.00
C MET A 24 -3.89 12.66 3.41
N GLN A 25 -3.45 12.26 2.22
CA GLN A 25 -3.94 11.06 1.56
C GLN A 25 -3.56 9.78 2.32
N ALA A 26 -2.33 9.69 2.85
CA ALA A 26 -1.86 8.53 3.59
C ALA A 26 -2.59 8.35 4.93
N LEU A 27 -2.91 9.44 5.63
CA LEU A 27 -3.73 9.39 6.84
C LEU A 27 -5.16 8.95 6.53
N ASP A 28 -5.79 9.52 5.51
CA ASP A 28 -7.17 9.22 5.15
C ASP A 28 -7.40 7.73 4.87
N THR A 29 -6.47 7.08 4.18
CA THR A 29 -6.56 5.65 3.86
C THR A 29 -6.53 4.74 5.08
N THR A 30 -5.90 5.15 6.17
CA THR A 30 -5.70 4.33 7.37
C THR A 30 -6.64 4.70 8.50
N ILE A 31 -6.95 5.98 8.66
CA ILE A 31 -7.88 6.48 9.69
C ILE A 31 -9.29 5.92 9.49
N ALA A 32 -9.76 5.84 8.23
CA ALA A 32 -11.09 5.34 7.91
C ALA A 32 -11.33 3.91 8.38
N ASN A 33 -10.30 3.03 8.34
CA ASN A 33 -10.40 1.65 8.81
C ASN A 33 -10.76 1.56 10.30
N VAL A 34 -10.19 2.43 11.13
CA VAL A 34 -10.47 2.44 12.57
C VAL A 34 -11.89 2.93 12.87
N ALA A 35 -12.41 3.82 12.04
CA ALA A 35 -13.75 4.39 12.20
C ALA A 35 -14.89 3.48 11.72
N LEU A 36 -14.59 2.41 10.96
CA LEU A 36 -15.62 1.55 10.34
C LEU A 36 -16.70 1.05 11.31
N PRO A 37 -16.38 0.50 12.51
CA PRO A 37 -17.43 0.02 13.43
C PRO A 37 -18.37 1.15 13.90
N TYR A 38 -17.82 2.36 14.11
CA TYR A 38 -18.61 3.52 14.51
C TYR A 38 -19.48 4.05 13.36
N ILE A 39 -18.95 4.03 12.14
CA ILE A 39 -19.71 4.38 10.92
C ILE A 39 -20.84 3.36 10.74
N GLN A 40 -20.56 2.07 10.85
CA GLN A 40 -21.53 0.97 10.72
C GLN A 40 -22.74 1.17 11.63
N GLY A 41 -22.50 1.44 12.91
CA GLY A 41 -23.57 1.72 13.87
C GLY A 41 -24.36 3.00 13.52
N SER A 42 -23.68 4.05 13.03
CA SER A 42 -24.28 5.34 12.71
C SER A 42 -25.18 5.31 11.46
N VAL A 43 -24.80 4.52 10.43
CA VAL A 43 -25.55 4.43 9.17
C VAL A 43 -26.42 3.16 9.09
N SER A 44 -26.51 2.38 10.18
CA SER A 44 -27.28 1.13 10.29
C SER A 44 -26.96 0.11 9.18
N ALA A 45 -25.67 -0.03 8.83
CA ALA A 45 -25.21 -0.95 7.81
C ALA A 45 -24.92 -2.34 8.39
N SER A 46 -25.04 -3.41 7.55
CA SER A 46 -24.54 -4.74 7.91
C SER A 46 -23.01 -4.79 7.87
N ALA A 47 -22.40 -5.85 8.46
CA ALA A 47 -20.96 -6.04 8.45
C ALA A 47 -20.39 -6.13 7.02
N ASP A 48 -21.10 -6.80 6.11
CA ASP A 48 -20.66 -6.93 4.70
C ASP A 48 -20.81 -5.61 3.94
N GLN A 49 -21.85 -4.84 4.24
CA GLN A 49 -22.10 -3.57 3.55
C GLN A 49 -21.13 -2.46 3.93
N ILE A 50 -20.63 -2.44 5.18
CA ILE A 50 -19.76 -1.35 5.63
C ILE A 50 -18.40 -1.38 4.91
N ASN A 51 -17.94 -2.54 4.43
CA ASN A 51 -16.71 -2.69 3.69
C ASN A 51 -16.70 -1.84 2.40
N TRP A 52 -17.88 -1.57 1.80
CA TRP A 52 -17.98 -0.71 0.63
C TRP A 52 -17.46 0.72 0.86
N VAL A 53 -17.41 1.19 2.10
CA VAL A 53 -16.80 2.50 2.44
C VAL A 53 -15.30 2.52 2.12
N LEU A 54 -14.60 1.40 2.26
CA LEU A 54 -13.19 1.27 1.91
C LEU A 54 -13.01 0.90 0.44
N THR A 55 -13.75 -0.12 -0.01
CA THR A 55 -13.66 -0.66 -1.37
C THR A 55 -13.92 0.42 -2.42
N SER A 56 -14.95 1.24 -2.25
CA SER A 56 -15.28 2.32 -3.21
C SER A 56 -14.12 3.32 -3.38
N TYR A 57 -13.46 3.69 -2.28
CA TYR A 57 -12.28 4.56 -2.33
C TYR A 57 -11.11 3.90 -3.06
N ILE A 58 -10.79 2.64 -2.71
CA ILE A 58 -9.65 1.91 -3.26
C ILE A 58 -9.83 1.67 -4.76
N VAL A 59 -11.02 1.24 -5.18
CA VAL A 59 -11.35 1.03 -6.60
C VAL A 59 -11.23 2.34 -7.39
N ALA A 60 -11.83 3.42 -6.89
CA ALA A 60 -11.77 4.72 -7.55
C ALA A 60 -10.32 5.25 -7.64
N ALA A 61 -9.54 5.12 -6.57
CA ALA A 61 -8.14 5.51 -6.55
C ALA A 61 -7.30 4.66 -7.51
N ALA A 62 -7.53 3.35 -7.58
CA ALA A 62 -6.82 2.46 -8.48
C ALA A 62 -7.08 2.79 -9.96
N ILE A 63 -8.33 3.10 -10.33
CA ILE A 63 -8.73 3.51 -11.68
C ILE A 63 -8.07 4.85 -12.08
N MET A 64 -8.03 5.83 -11.17
CA MET A 64 -7.57 7.19 -11.48
C MET A 64 -6.07 7.42 -11.25
N THR A 65 -5.34 6.46 -10.68
CA THR A 65 -3.89 6.59 -10.51
C THR A 65 -3.13 6.59 -11.84
N PRO A 66 -3.38 5.67 -12.81
CA PRO A 66 -2.68 5.67 -14.09
C PRO A 66 -2.87 6.95 -14.92
N PRO A 67 -4.08 7.53 -15.09
CA PRO A 67 -4.26 8.73 -15.90
C PRO A 67 -3.68 10.02 -15.27
N SER A 68 -3.23 9.98 -14.02
CA SER A 68 -2.69 11.14 -13.32
C SER A 68 -1.51 11.80 -14.07
N GLY A 69 -0.63 10.99 -14.68
CA GLY A 69 0.48 11.45 -15.50
C GLY A 69 0.01 12.13 -16.79
N PHE A 70 -0.91 11.52 -17.51
CA PHE A 70 -1.53 12.11 -18.70
C PHE A 70 -2.24 13.43 -18.38
N LEU A 71 -3.04 13.46 -17.31
CA LEU A 71 -3.74 14.68 -16.88
C LEU A 71 -2.76 15.80 -16.55
N ALA A 72 -1.66 15.47 -15.86
CA ALA A 72 -0.61 16.42 -15.52
C ALA A 72 0.11 16.97 -16.77
N ASN A 73 0.38 16.14 -17.76
CA ASN A 73 1.01 16.56 -19.01
C ASN A 73 0.07 17.45 -19.83
N ARG A 74 -1.23 17.12 -19.89
CA ARG A 74 -2.22 17.88 -20.67
C ARG A 74 -2.64 19.20 -20.04
N PHE A 75 -2.95 19.18 -18.74
CA PHE A 75 -3.54 20.33 -18.03
C PHE A 75 -2.53 21.10 -17.19
N GLY A 76 -1.35 20.54 -16.96
CA GLY A 76 -0.30 21.07 -16.08
C GLY A 76 -0.36 20.46 -14.70
N ARG A 77 0.81 20.17 -14.13
CA ARG A 77 0.92 19.45 -12.83
C ARG A 77 0.33 20.23 -11.67
N LYS A 78 0.62 21.54 -11.60
CA LYS A 78 0.08 22.40 -10.54
C LYS A 78 -1.45 22.43 -10.55
N ARG A 79 -2.05 22.63 -11.72
CA ARG A 79 -3.52 22.69 -11.84
C ARG A 79 -4.17 21.37 -11.44
N VAL A 80 -3.65 20.25 -11.95
CA VAL A 80 -4.19 18.92 -11.62
C VAL A 80 -4.05 18.63 -10.13
N LEU A 81 -2.91 18.96 -9.53
CA LEU A 81 -2.68 18.76 -8.09
C LEU A 81 -3.61 19.63 -7.23
N LEU A 82 -3.82 20.90 -7.59
CA LEU A 82 -4.77 21.79 -6.89
C LEU A 82 -6.21 21.29 -7.01
N THR A 83 -6.63 20.86 -8.21
CA THR A 83 -7.96 20.27 -8.42
C THR A 83 -8.13 18.99 -7.60
N ALA A 84 -7.10 18.16 -7.56
CA ALA A 84 -7.09 16.92 -6.76
C ALA A 84 -7.23 17.21 -5.26
N ILE A 85 -6.47 18.17 -4.71
CA ILE A 85 -6.59 18.55 -3.29
C ILE A 85 -7.97 19.14 -3.00
N ALA A 86 -8.45 20.08 -3.82
CA ALA A 86 -9.75 20.71 -3.61
C ALA A 86 -10.90 19.69 -3.67
N GLY A 87 -10.89 18.82 -4.68
CA GLY A 87 -11.89 17.75 -4.82
C GLY A 87 -11.81 16.72 -3.68
N PHE A 88 -10.61 16.35 -3.24
CA PHE A 88 -10.41 15.45 -2.11
C PHE A 88 -10.95 16.04 -0.81
N VAL A 89 -10.63 17.30 -0.51
CA VAL A 89 -11.12 18.00 0.69
C VAL A 89 -12.63 18.14 0.65
N LEU A 90 -13.20 18.53 -0.50
CA LEU A 90 -14.65 18.62 -0.66
C LEU A 90 -15.33 17.28 -0.43
N ALA A 91 -14.85 16.21 -1.05
CA ALA A 91 -15.36 14.86 -0.85
C ALA A 91 -15.21 14.41 0.63
N SER A 92 -14.12 14.81 1.29
CA SER A 92 -13.90 14.55 2.71
C SER A 92 -14.96 15.23 3.59
N ILE A 93 -15.27 16.50 3.31
CA ILE A 93 -16.36 17.21 4.01
C ILE A 93 -17.69 16.49 3.79
N LEU A 94 -17.99 16.07 2.55
CA LEU A 94 -19.21 15.33 2.22
C LEU A 94 -19.28 13.99 2.95
N CYS A 95 -18.17 13.24 3.07
CA CYS A 95 -18.11 12.03 3.90
C CYS A 95 -18.46 12.35 5.37
N GLY A 96 -17.92 13.44 5.93
CA GLY A 96 -18.18 13.83 7.31
C GLY A 96 -19.63 14.23 7.61
N ILE A 97 -20.39 14.73 6.63
CA ILE A 97 -21.80 15.09 6.79
C ILE A 97 -22.78 13.99 6.40
N SER A 98 -22.28 12.85 5.85
CA SER A 98 -23.12 11.75 5.37
C SER A 98 -24.01 11.19 6.49
N GLN A 99 -25.22 10.77 6.10
CA GLN A 99 -26.24 10.21 7.00
C GLN A 99 -26.65 8.78 6.60
N SER A 100 -26.26 8.32 5.42
CA SER A 100 -26.60 7.01 4.91
C SER A 100 -25.37 6.30 4.32
N LEU A 101 -25.44 4.95 4.22
CA LEU A 101 -24.39 4.16 3.60
C LEU A 101 -24.14 4.56 2.14
N ILE A 102 -25.22 4.80 1.38
CA ILE A 102 -25.11 5.16 -0.04
C ILE A 102 -24.39 6.49 -0.21
N GLU A 103 -24.68 7.48 0.64
CA GLU A 103 -24.00 8.77 0.60
C GLU A 103 -22.50 8.64 0.89
N ILE A 104 -22.14 7.96 1.99
CA ILE A 104 -20.72 7.84 2.34
C ILE A 104 -19.95 7.03 1.30
N VAL A 105 -20.53 5.97 0.73
CA VAL A 105 -19.91 5.19 -0.35
C VAL A 105 -19.70 6.04 -1.60
N ALA A 106 -20.71 6.83 -2.02
CA ALA A 106 -20.59 7.73 -3.15
C ALA A 106 -19.52 8.82 -2.92
N PHE A 107 -19.48 9.41 -1.72
CA PHE A 107 -18.47 10.41 -1.39
C PHE A 107 -17.07 9.83 -1.24
N ARG A 108 -16.94 8.60 -0.74
CA ARG A 108 -15.67 7.87 -0.72
C ARG A 108 -15.16 7.56 -2.13
N LEU A 109 -16.06 7.20 -3.04
CA LEU A 109 -15.71 7.03 -4.46
C LEU A 109 -15.18 8.36 -5.05
N MET A 110 -15.85 9.48 -4.80
CA MET A 110 -15.36 10.81 -5.22
C MET A 110 -14.00 11.12 -4.60
N GLN A 111 -13.82 10.84 -3.32
CA GLN A 111 -12.57 11.07 -2.60
C GLN A 111 -11.42 10.22 -3.19
N GLY A 112 -11.68 8.97 -3.55
CA GLY A 112 -10.73 8.10 -4.24
C GLY A 112 -10.32 8.63 -5.61
N LEU A 113 -11.28 9.11 -6.42
CA LEU A 113 -11.02 9.71 -7.74
C LEU A 113 -10.04 10.90 -7.64
N PHE A 114 -10.29 11.81 -6.72
CA PHE A 114 -9.41 12.99 -6.55
C PHE A 114 -8.11 12.64 -5.80
N GLY A 115 -8.16 11.74 -4.83
CA GLY A 115 -7.00 11.32 -4.04
C GLY A 115 -5.93 10.58 -4.84
N ALA A 116 -6.33 9.89 -5.91
CA ALA A 116 -5.47 9.07 -6.75
C ALA A 116 -4.24 9.80 -7.32
N ALA A 117 -4.40 11.08 -7.65
CA ALA A 117 -3.35 11.89 -8.25
C ALA A 117 -2.35 12.47 -7.23
N LEU A 118 -2.69 12.53 -5.94
CA LEU A 118 -1.90 13.23 -4.91
C LEU A 118 -0.50 12.64 -4.76
N VAL A 119 -0.38 11.34 -4.60
CA VAL A 119 0.90 10.65 -4.41
C VAL A 119 1.77 10.67 -5.66
N PRO A 120 1.32 10.22 -6.85
CA PRO A 120 2.18 10.16 -8.03
C PRO A 120 2.59 11.55 -8.54
N LEU A 121 1.72 12.56 -8.46
CA LEU A 121 2.10 13.92 -8.86
C LEU A 121 3.09 14.56 -7.89
N SER A 122 2.90 14.34 -6.58
CA SER A 122 3.82 14.78 -5.55
C SER A 122 5.21 14.17 -5.74
N GLN A 123 5.27 12.87 -5.98
CA GLN A 123 6.49 12.14 -6.30
C GLN A 123 7.17 12.69 -7.56
N GLY A 124 6.40 12.93 -8.63
CA GLY A 124 6.89 13.47 -9.88
C GLY A 124 7.46 14.89 -9.73
N ILE A 125 6.82 15.77 -8.95
CA ILE A 125 7.32 17.12 -8.65
C ILE A 125 8.67 17.06 -7.94
N LEU A 126 8.81 16.20 -6.93
CA LEU A 126 10.06 16.03 -6.18
C LEU A 126 11.18 15.48 -7.08
N LEU A 127 10.89 14.49 -7.93
CA LEU A 127 11.87 13.92 -8.86
C LEU A 127 12.40 14.92 -9.89
N ASP A 128 11.57 15.88 -10.30
CA ASP A 128 11.98 16.90 -11.29
C ASP A 128 12.64 18.12 -10.65
N MET A 129 12.32 18.41 -9.38
CA MET A 129 12.87 19.56 -8.66
C MET A 129 14.28 19.30 -8.12
N TYR A 130 14.57 18.04 -7.76
CA TYR A 130 15.87 17.68 -7.18
C TYR A 130 16.81 17.03 -8.19
N ASP A 131 18.08 17.45 -8.16
CA ASP A 131 19.14 16.87 -8.99
C ASP A 131 19.39 15.38 -8.61
N VAL A 132 19.97 14.62 -9.53
CA VAL A 132 20.22 13.17 -9.35
C VAL A 132 20.93 12.85 -8.03
N LYS A 133 21.84 13.71 -7.58
CA LYS A 133 22.58 13.55 -6.31
C LYS A 133 21.71 13.75 -5.07
N GLU A 134 20.69 14.57 -5.17
CA GLU A 134 19.79 14.94 -4.05
C GLU A 134 18.48 14.13 -4.02
N ARG A 135 18.16 13.44 -5.12
CA ARG A 135 16.91 12.64 -5.23
C ARG A 135 16.74 11.61 -4.13
N GLY A 136 17.85 11.00 -3.69
CA GLY A 136 17.80 10.03 -2.60
C GLY A 136 17.21 10.62 -1.33
N SER A 137 17.64 11.82 -0.94
CA SER A 137 17.13 12.51 0.25
C SER A 137 15.68 12.98 0.06
N ALA A 138 15.33 13.47 -1.14
CA ALA A 138 13.97 13.87 -1.45
C ALA A 138 12.99 12.67 -1.42
N MET A 139 13.40 11.52 -1.98
CA MET A 139 12.60 10.30 -1.96
C MET A 139 12.54 9.67 -0.57
N ALA A 140 13.55 9.85 0.26
CA ALA A 140 13.50 9.47 1.66
C ALA A 140 12.42 10.26 2.41
N LEU A 141 12.37 11.58 2.23
CA LEU A 141 11.37 12.45 2.86
C LEU A 141 9.95 12.14 2.33
N PHE A 142 9.81 11.89 1.02
CA PHE A 142 8.56 11.41 0.42
C PHE A 142 8.12 10.07 1.04
N GLY A 143 9.02 9.11 1.15
CA GLY A 143 8.72 7.81 1.74
C GLY A 143 8.29 7.90 3.21
N VAL A 144 8.97 8.75 3.99
CA VAL A 144 8.57 9.06 5.37
C VAL A 144 7.14 9.60 5.42
N SER A 145 6.78 10.52 4.52
CA SER A 145 5.43 11.10 4.50
C SER A 145 4.35 10.06 4.17
N VAL A 146 4.62 9.10 3.28
CA VAL A 146 3.72 7.96 3.01
C VAL A 146 3.54 7.07 4.24
N MET A 147 4.58 6.93 5.07
CA MET A 147 4.53 6.09 6.28
C MET A 147 3.84 6.76 7.48
N VAL A 148 3.62 8.06 7.45
CA VAL A 148 2.87 8.78 8.51
C VAL A 148 1.46 8.20 8.67
N GLY A 149 0.78 7.87 7.58
CA GLY A 149 -0.55 7.27 7.60
C GLY A 149 -0.64 5.97 8.41
N PRO A 150 0.07 4.91 8.01
CA PRO A 150 0.07 3.63 8.74
C PRO A 150 0.51 3.74 10.21
N VAL A 151 1.35 4.72 10.55
CA VAL A 151 1.85 4.92 11.92
C VAL A 151 0.88 5.70 12.79
N LEU A 152 0.46 6.87 12.31
CA LEU A 152 -0.37 7.79 13.10
C LEU A 152 -1.88 7.59 12.87
N GLY A 153 -2.28 7.01 11.75
CA GLY A 153 -3.68 6.81 11.39
C GLY A 153 -4.48 6.08 12.47
N PRO A 154 -4.06 4.88 12.92
CA PRO A 154 -4.77 4.15 13.96
C PRO A 154 -4.85 4.91 15.30
N VAL A 155 -3.78 5.60 15.69
CA VAL A 155 -3.73 6.36 16.96
C VAL A 155 -4.65 7.58 16.89
N ILE A 156 -4.51 8.39 15.83
CA ILE A 156 -5.32 9.59 15.65
C ILE A 156 -6.78 9.22 15.40
N GLY A 157 -7.02 8.20 14.57
CA GLY A 157 -8.36 7.72 14.24
C GLY A 157 -9.11 7.19 15.47
N GLY A 158 -8.43 6.36 16.26
CA GLY A 158 -8.97 5.86 17.54
C GLY A 158 -9.31 7.01 18.48
N TRP A 159 -8.39 7.93 18.68
CA TRP A 159 -8.62 9.08 19.57
C TRP A 159 -9.80 9.97 19.11
N LEU A 160 -9.88 10.27 17.81
CA LEU A 160 -10.95 11.07 17.24
C LEU A 160 -12.32 10.41 17.38
N THR A 161 -12.40 9.09 17.11
CA THR A 161 -13.65 8.33 17.18
C THR A 161 -14.15 8.15 18.61
N GLU A 162 -13.25 7.92 19.56
CA GLU A 162 -13.62 7.70 20.97
C GLU A 162 -13.95 9.00 21.71
N ASN A 163 -13.21 10.10 21.44
CA ASN A 163 -13.31 11.32 22.24
C ASN A 163 -14.18 12.41 21.60
N ILE A 164 -14.39 12.36 20.27
CA ILE A 164 -15.19 13.37 19.55
C ILE A 164 -16.32 12.68 18.77
N THR A 165 -16.09 12.36 17.50
CA THR A 165 -16.98 11.56 16.65
C THR A 165 -16.18 10.99 15.48
N TRP A 166 -16.66 9.88 14.89
CA TRP A 166 -16.06 9.30 13.67
C TRP A 166 -16.00 10.29 12.49
N ARG A 167 -16.87 11.29 12.45
CA ARG A 167 -16.90 12.31 11.38
C ARG A 167 -15.60 13.12 11.29
N TRP A 168 -14.91 13.30 12.41
CA TRP A 168 -13.65 14.03 12.47
C TRP A 168 -12.51 13.31 11.77
N VAL A 169 -12.60 12.00 11.52
CA VAL A 169 -11.59 11.30 10.71
C VAL A 169 -11.54 11.81 9.27
N PHE A 170 -12.65 12.38 8.80
CA PHE A 170 -12.72 13.05 7.51
C PHE A 170 -12.41 14.55 7.60
N TYR A 171 -12.91 15.25 8.63
CA TYR A 171 -12.69 16.69 8.77
C TYR A 171 -11.22 17.06 9.03
N ILE A 172 -10.38 16.16 9.54
CA ILE A 172 -8.93 16.39 9.71
C ILE A 172 -8.23 16.72 8.38
N ASN A 173 -8.78 16.26 7.25
CA ASN A 173 -8.24 16.54 5.93
C ASN A 173 -8.43 18.02 5.52
N VAL A 174 -9.40 18.73 6.10
CA VAL A 174 -9.71 20.13 5.73
C VAL A 174 -8.56 21.08 6.06
N PRO A 175 -8.06 21.19 7.30
CA PRO A 175 -6.95 22.09 7.60
C PRO A 175 -5.66 21.68 6.86
N ILE A 176 -5.36 20.39 6.77
CA ILE A 176 -4.16 19.90 6.07
C ILE A 176 -4.23 20.24 4.58
N GLY A 177 -5.37 19.97 3.96
CA GLY A 177 -5.60 20.26 2.55
C GLY A 177 -5.63 21.74 2.23
N ALA A 178 -6.20 22.60 3.10
CA ALA A 178 -6.16 24.04 2.94
C ALA A 178 -4.73 24.57 2.95
N LEU A 179 -3.88 24.13 3.87
CA LEU A 179 -2.47 24.50 3.94
C LEU A 179 -1.71 24.02 2.69
N ALA A 180 -1.92 22.75 2.26
CA ALA A 180 -1.30 22.21 1.06
C ALA A 180 -1.75 23.00 -0.20
N PHE A 181 -3.05 23.26 -0.32
CA PHE A 181 -3.62 24.02 -1.44
C PHE A 181 -3.03 25.44 -1.53
N ALA A 182 -3.04 26.17 -0.42
CA ALA A 182 -2.46 27.51 -0.35
C ALA A 182 -0.97 27.48 -0.71
N GLY A 183 -0.20 26.60 -0.09
CA GLY A 183 1.24 26.51 -0.36
C GLY A 183 1.56 26.13 -1.80
N ILE A 184 0.85 25.18 -2.39
CA ILE A 184 1.04 24.80 -3.81
C ILE A 184 0.65 25.96 -4.72
N THR A 185 -0.39 26.71 -4.38
CA THR A 185 -0.81 27.88 -5.16
C THR A 185 0.29 28.95 -5.23
N PHE A 186 0.97 29.21 -4.10
CA PHE A 186 1.98 30.25 -4.03
C PHE A 186 3.38 29.82 -4.51
N PHE A 187 3.78 28.60 -4.21
CA PHE A 187 5.17 28.16 -4.38
C PHE A 187 5.42 27.28 -5.61
N VAL A 188 4.43 26.49 -6.06
CA VAL A 188 4.63 25.58 -7.20
C VAL A 188 4.42 26.34 -8.53
N ILE A 189 5.39 26.17 -9.43
CA ILE A 189 5.34 26.74 -10.78
C ILE A 189 4.63 25.75 -11.70
N GLU A 190 3.82 26.24 -12.63
CA GLU A 190 3.15 25.40 -13.62
C GLU A 190 4.15 24.81 -14.60
N THR A 191 3.96 23.55 -14.98
CA THR A 191 4.77 22.89 -16.00
C THR A 191 4.26 23.18 -17.41
N ASN A 192 5.13 22.97 -18.42
CA ASN A 192 4.72 23.04 -19.82
C ASN A 192 3.60 22.04 -20.09
N LYS A 193 2.60 22.47 -20.86
CA LYS A 193 1.41 21.69 -21.20
C LYS A 193 1.51 21.17 -22.61
N ASP A 194 1.13 19.95 -22.82
CA ASP A 194 0.90 19.37 -24.15
C ASP A 194 -0.61 19.40 -24.46
N ALA A 195 -1.08 20.52 -25.00
CA ALA A 195 -2.48 20.67 -25.38
C ALA A 195 -2.92 19.72 -26.52
N ALA A 196 -1.96 19.18 -27.29
CA ALA A 196 -2.22 18.24 -28.38
C ALA A 196 -2.37 16.78 -27.91
N ALA A 197 -2.03 16.47 -26.66
CA ALA A 197 -2.18 15.14 -26.09
C ALA A 197 -3.67 14.74 -26.09
N LYS A 198 -3.99 13.59 -26.68
CA LYS A 198 -5.34 13.00 -26.69
C LYS A 198 -5.34 11.78 -25.81
N LEU A 199 -6.40 11.65 -25.00
CA LEU A 199 -6.60 10.45 -24.18
C LEU A 199 -6.99 9.28 -25.07
N ASP A 200 -6.32 8.17 -24.89
CA ASP A 200 -6.72 6.87 -25.44
C ASP A 200 -7.85 6.31 -24.58
N TRP A 201 -9.09 6.62 -24.95
CA TRP A 201 -10.28 6.20 -24.21
C TRP A 201 -10.45 4.69 -24.13
N LEU A 202 -10.04 3.95 -25.19
CA LEU A 202 -10.16 2.50 -25.21
C LEU A 202 -9.13 1.85 -24.30
N GLY A 203 -7.87 2.26 -24.38
CA GLY A 203 -6.82 1.76 -23.49
C GLY A 203 -7.08 2.12 -22.02
N PHE A 204 -7.50 3.36 -21.76
CA PHE A 204 -7.88 3.79 -20.41
C PHE A 204 -9.11 3.03 -19.89
N GLY A 205 -10.18 2.91 -20.68
CA GLY A 205 -11.40 2.21 -20.28
C GLY A 205 -11.17 0.73 -20.02
N ALA A 206 -10.42 0.06 -20.88
CA ALA A 206 -10.08 -1.36 -20.71
C ALA A 206 -9.22 -1.60 -19.46
N LEU A 207 -8.18 -0.76 -19.23
CA LEU A 207 -7.36 -0.86 -18.02
C LEU A 207 -8.18 -0.57 -16.76
N SER A 208 -9.03 0.46 -16.79
CA SER A 208 -9.89 0.83 -15.66
C SER A 208 -10.87 -0.27 -15.30
N LEU A 209 -11.49 -0.89 -16.30
CA LEU A 209 -12.40 -2.02 -16.10
C LEU A 209 -11.67 -3.24 -15.54
N ALA A 210 -10.48 -3.54 -16.06
CA ALA A 210 -9.65 -4.63 -15.56
C ALA A 210 -9.25 -4.42 -14.10
N ILE A 211 -8.82 -3.21 -13.73
CA ILE A 211 -8.43 -2.87 -12.36
C ILE A 211 -9.64 -2.91 -11.42
N ALA A 212 -10.78 -2.34 -11.83
CA ALA A 212 -12.00 -2.34 -11.03
C ALA A 212 -12.47 -3.78 -10.74
N ALA A 213 -12.57 -4.60 -11.79
CA ALA A 213 -12.95 -6.00 -11.65
C ALA A 213 -11.95 -6.79 -10.80
N LEU A 214 -10.63 -6.57 -10.99
CA LEU A 214 -9.60 -7.20 -10.15
C LEU A 214 -9.75 -6.81 -8.69
N GLN A 215 -9.99 -5.52 -8.40
CA GLN A 215 -10.07 -5.04 -7.03
C GLN A 215 -11.31 -5.61 -6.31
N ILE A 216 -12.47 -5.64 -6.99
CA ILE A 216 -13.69 -6.21 -6.42
C ILE A 216 -13.53 -7.73 -6.23
N PHE A 217 -12.98 -8.42 -7.23
CA PHE A 217 -12.64 -9.84 -7.16
C PHE A 217 -11.76 -10.19 -5.94
N LEU A 218 -10.71 -9.39 -5.69
CA LEU A 218 -9.79 -9.61 -4.57
C LEU A 218 -10.42 -9.27 -3.21
N ASP A 219 -11.27 -8.26 -3.17
CA ASP A 219 -11.88 -7.75 -1.93
C ASP A 219 -13.03 -8.65 -1.45
N ARG A 220 -13.83 -9.16 -2.39
CA ARG A 220 -15.02 -9.98 -2.08
C ARG A 220 -14.81 -11.49 -2.26
N GLY A 221 -13.66 -11.89 -2.81
CA GLY A 221 -13.39 -13.29 -3.12
C GLY A 221 -13.53 -14.21 -1.91
N GLU A 222 -13.03 -13.80 -0.75
CA GLU A 222 -13.10 -14.58 0.48
C GLU A 222 -14.54 -14.67 1.03
N GLU A 223 -15.29 -13.56 1.00
CA GLU A 223 -16.67 -13.50 1.50
C GLU A 223 -17.63 -14.39 0.67
N LEU A 224 -17.33 -14.59 -0.61
CA LEU A 224 -18.20 -15.28 -1.56
C LEU A 224 -17.65 -16.66 -1.99
N ASP A 225 -16.76 -17.26 -1.23
CA ASP A 225 -16.15 -18.59 -1.51
C ASP A 225 -15.46 -18.66 -2.89
N TRP A 226 -14.82 -17.56 -3.32
CA TRP A 226 -14.03 -17.49 -4.55
C TRP A 226 -14.77 -18.04 -5.78
N PHE A 227 -14.17 -18.94 -6.54
CA PHE A 227 -14.73 -19.50 -7.80
C PHE A 227 -15.98 -20.36 -7.61
N ALA A 228 -16.46 -20.59 -6.39
CA ALA A 228 -17.76 -21.20 -6.14
C ALA A 228 -18.91 -20.21 -6.43
N SER A 229 -18.64 -18.91 -6.33
CA SER A 229 -19.60 -17.85 -6.62
C SER A 229 -19.61 -17.49 -8.10
N LYS A 230 -20.83 -17.38 -8.68
CA LYS A 230 -21.00 -16.90 -10.05
C LYS A 230 -20.58 -15.43 -10.22
N GLU A 231 -20.75 -14.62 -9.18
CA GLU A 231 -20.36 -13.21 -9.16
C GLU A 231 -18.84 -13.09 -9.33
N ILE A 232 -18.07 -13.78 -8.49
CA ILE A 232 -16.60 -13.80 -8.54
C ILE A 232 -16.08 -14.36 -9.88
N LEU A 233 -16.76 -15.37 -10.43
CA LEU A 233 -16.40 -15.91 -11.75
C LEU A 233 -16.60 -14.88 -12.87
N VAL A 234 -17.69 -14.11 -12.83
CA VAL A 234 -17.94 -13.02 -13.80
C VAL A 234 -16.89 -11.93 -13.65
N GLU A 235 -16.54 -11.53 -12.44
CA GLU A 235 -15.50 -10.53 -12.18
C GLU A 235 -14.12 -10.99 -12.70
N ALA A 236 -13.77 -12.25 -12.48
CA ALA A 236 -12.53 -12.83 -13.01
C ALA A 236 -12.51 -12.83 -14.56
N ILE A 237 -13.62 -13.20 -15.21
CA ILE A 237 -13.74 -13.19 -16.67
C ILE A 237 -13.66 -11.76 -17.21
N VAL A 238 -14.37 -10.81 -16.58
CA VAL A 238 -14.34 -9.38 -16.96
C VAL A 238 -12.94 -8.81 -16.79
N CYS A 239 -12.27 -9.11 -15.67
CA CYS A 239 -10.89 -8.70 -15.41
C CYS A 239 -9.94 -9.23 -16.51
N ALA A 240 -9.96 -10.55 -16.76
CA ALA A 240 -9.09 -11.18 -17.75
C ALA A 240 -9.37 -10.67 -19.17
N GLY A 241 -10.65 -10.53 -19.55
CA GLY A 241 -11.06 -10.03 -20.87
C GLY A 241 -10.68 -8.57 -21.08
N ALA A 242 -10.95 -7.71 -20.10
CA ALA A 242 -10.58 -6.29 -20.16
C ALA A 242 -9.06 -6.10 -20.18
N PHE A 243 -8.32 -6.86 -19.39
CA PHE A 243 -6.85 -6.83 -19.40
C PHE A 243 -6.27 -7.33 -20.73
N TYR A 244 -6.84 -8.37 -21.32
CA TYR A 244 -6.46 -8.83 -22.64
C TYR A 244 -6.68 -7.76 -23.71
N VAL A 245 -7.87 -7.12 -23.72
CA VAL A 245 -8.16 -6.00 -24.64
C VAL A 245 -7.17 -4.86 -24.45
N PHE A 246 -6.87 -4.49 -23.18
CA PHE A 246 -5.86 -3.48 -22.87
C PHE A 246 -4.48 -3.84 -23.42
N LEU A 247 -4.00 -5.09 -23.23
CA LEU A 247 -2.70 -5.51 -23.73
C LEU A 247 -2.65 -5.48 -25.27
N VAL A 248 -3.64 -6.08 -25.94
CA VAL A 248 -3.70 -6.08 -27.41
C VAL A 248 -3.70 -4.64 -27.92
N HIS A 249 -4.54 -3.78 -27.35
CA HIS A 249 -4.60 -2.37 -27.75
C HIS A 249 -3.28 -1.63 -27.52
N THR A 250 -2.63 -1.87 -26.39
CA THR A 250 -1.34 -1.24 -26.04
C THR A 250 -0.23 -1.58 -27.04
N PHE A 251 -0.19 -2.82 -27.56
CA PHE A 251 0.83 -3.23 -28.51
C PHE A 251 0.48 -2.96 -29.97
N THR A 252 -0.80 -2.75 -30.30
CA THR A 252 -1.25 -2.50 -31.68
C THR A 252 -1.49 -1.03 -31.99
N SER A 253 -1.80 -0.20 -30.98
CA SER A 253 -2.10 1.21 -31.15
C SER A 253 -0.83 2.06 -31.23
N ALA A 254 -0.79 2.97 -32.18
CA ALA A 254 0.31 3.95 -32.31
C ALA A 254 0.35 4.98 -31.15
N LYS A 255 -0.77 5.21 -30.46
CA LYS A 255 -0.92 6.15 -29.34
C LYS A 255 -1.61 5.45 -28.20
N SER A 256 -0.90 4.54 -27.55
CA SER A 256 -1.41 3.82 -26.37
C SER A 256 -1.41 4.71 -25.13
N PHE A 257 -2.43 4.49 -24.28
CA PHE A 257 -2.55 5.15 -22.96
C PHE A 257 -1.33 4.92 -22.08
N VAL A 258 -0.84 3.69 -22.03
CA VAL A 258 0.43 3.33 -21.39
C VAL A 258 1.50 3.20 -22.47
N ASN A 259 2.57 3.96 -22.36
CA ASN A 259 3.67 3.86 -23.32
C ASN A 259 4.49 2.58 -23.02
N PRO A 260 4.45 1.54 -23.90
CA PRO A 260 5.17 0.30 -23.64
C PRO A 260 6.70 0.48 -23.61
N ARG A 261 7.22 1.59 -24.14
CA ARG A 261 8.65 1.93 -24.06
C ARG A 261 9.15 2.13 -22.63
N LEU A 262 8.26 2.38 -21.67
CA LEU A 262 8.62 2.39 -20.25
C LEU A 262 9.24 1.09 -19.79
N PHE A 263 8.73 -0.04 -20.27
CA PHE A 263 9.21 -1.38 -19.92
C PHE A 263 10.46 -1.81 -20.70
N LEU A 264 10.89 -1.04 -21.70
CA LEU A 264 12.20 -1.24 -22.35
C LEU A 264 13.34 -0.72 -21.46
N ASP A 265 13.07 0.20 -20.57
CA ASP A 265 14.05 0.58 -19.54
C ASP A 265 14.14 -0.54 -18.50
N ARG A 266 15.28 -1.21 -18.48
CA ARG A 266 15.52 -2.37 -17.62
C ARG A 266 15.39 -2.04 -16.13
N ASN A 267 15.83 -0.86 -15.70
CA ASN A 267 15.73 -0.45 -14.31
C ASN A 267 14.27 -0.21 -13.92
N PHE A 268 13.52 0.51 -14.76
CA PHE A 268 12.11 0.74 -14.53
C PHE A 268 11.31 -0.58 -14.47
N ALA A 269 11.48 -1.46 -15.48
CA ALA A 269 10.77 -2.74 -15.53
C ALA A 269 11.08 -3.64 -14.32
N THR A 270 12.36 -3.72 -13.93
CA THR A 270 12.76 -4.48 -12.75
C THR A 270 12.19 -3.87 -11.47
N CYS A 271 12.27 -2.55 -11.28
CA CYS A 271 11.72 -1.87 -10.11
C CYS A 271 10.19 -1.92 -10.06
N PHE A 272 9.51 -1.98 -11.21
CA PHE A 272 8.05 -2.16 -11.30
C PHE A 272 7.62 -3.51 -10.72
N ILE A 273 8.34 -4.58 -11.03
CA ILE A 273 8.11 -5.91 -10.43
C ILE A 273 8.46 -5.90 -8.95
N PHE A 274 9.57 -5.29 -8.57
CA PHE A 274 9.99 -5.20 -7.17
C PHE A 274 8.96 -4.48 -6.31
N ILE A 275 8.45 -3.34 -6.77
CA ILE A 275 7.49 -2.56 -5.97
C ILE A 275 6.16 -3.29 -5.81
N PHE A 276 5.78 -4.14 -6.79
CA PHE A 276 4.67 -5.07 -6.65
C PHE A 276 4.93 -6.06 -5.51
N ILE A 277 6.08 -6.73 -5.49
CA ILE A 277 6.45 -7.68 -4.44
C ILE A 277 6.52 -7.00 -3.07
N VAL A 278 7.07 -5.79 -2.99
CA VAL A 278 7.08 -4.99 -1.75
C VAL A 278 5.65 -4.68 -1.31
N GLY A 279 4.76 -4.34 -2.24
CA GLY A 279 3.32 -4.17 -1.96
C GLY A 279 2.72 -5.43 -1.35
N VAL A 280 2.92 -6.59 -2.01
CA VAL A 280 2.46 -7.90 -1.53
C VAL A 280 2.97 -8.17 -0.12
N THR A 281 4.27 -8.10 0.12
CA THR A 281 4.87 -8.55 1.39
C THR A 281 4.60 -7.60 2.55
N TYR A 282 4.70 -6.29 2.31
CA TYR A 282 4.60 -5.29 3.37
C TYR A 282 3.18 -5.08 3.86
N LEU A 283 2.22 -4.82 2.95
CA LEU A 283 0.84 -4.55 3.37
C LEU A 283 0.10 -5.81 3.79
N ALA A 284 0.40 -6.97 3.19
CA ALA A 284 -0.11 -8.25 3.70
C ALA A 284 0.34 -8.48 5.15
N SER A 285 1.63 -8.29 5.45
CA SER A 285 2.10 -8.45 6.83
C SER A 285 1.49 -7.44 7.82
N LEU A 286 1.13 -6.24 7.36
CA LEU A 286 0.42 -5.26 8.18
C LEU A 286 -1.03 -5.71 8.45
N ALA A 287 -1.70 -6.24 7.43
CA ALA A 287 -3.06 -6.76 7.53
C ALA A 287 -3.14 -7.98 8.47
N LEU A 288 -2.13 -8.85 8.44
CA LEU A 288 -2.04 -9.99 9.37
C LEU A 288 -1.84 -9.56 10.83
N MET A 289 -1.02 -8.55 11.06
CA MET A 289 -0.64 -8.12 12.41
C MET A 289 -1.81 -7.57 13.22
N THR A 290 -2.72 -6.83 12.59
CA THR A 290 -3.84 -6.21 13.30
C THR A 290 -4.76 -7.25 13.96
N PRO A 291 -5.34 -8.22 13.24
CA PRO A 291 -6.15 -9.26 13.86
C PRO A 291 -5.34 -10.21 14.75
N TYR A 292 -4.06 -10.49 14.46
CA TYR A 292 -3.20 -11.24 15.34
C TYR A 292 -3.13 -10.62 16.75
N LEU A 293 -2.85 -9.31 16.83
CA LEU A 293 -2.76 -8.61 18.10
C LEU A 293 -4.12 -8.46 18.80
N GLN A 294 -5.17 -8.15 18.06
CA GLN A 294 -6.48 -7.84 18.65
C GLN A 294 -7.28 -9.11 18.97
N THR A 295 -7.30 -10.10 18.07
CA THR A 295 -8.15 -11.29 18.21
C THR A 295 -7.42 -12.43 18.94
N LEU A 296 -6.15 -12.72 18.59
CA LEU A 296 -5.40 -13.82 19.20
C LEU A 296 -4.77 -13.42 20.54
N MET A 297 -4.19 -12.22 20.63
CA MET A 297 -3.55 -11.74 21.86
C MET A 297 -4.49 -10.94 22.76
N GLY A 298 -5.70 -10.59 22.29
CA GLY A 298 -6.69 -9.83 23.05
C GLY A 298 -6.29 -8.38 23.36
N TYR A 299 -5.39 -7.78 22.56
CA TYR A 299 -4.96 -6.39 22.80
C TYR A 299 -6.07 -5.41 22.42
N PRO A 300 -6.35 -4.40 23.28
CA PRO A 300 -7.18 -3.28 22.89
C PRO A 300 -6.62 -2.57 21.63
N VAL A 301 -7.48 -2.00 20.82
CA VAL A 301 -7.14 -1.34 19.53
C VAL A 301 -5.99 -0.33 19.70
N MET A 302 -6.05 0.50 20.76
CA MET A 302 -5.01 1.49 21.04
C MET A 302 -3.66 0.84 21.38
N THR A 303 -3.66 -0.23 22.19
CA THR A 303 -2.44 -0.98 22.52
C THR A 303 -1.84 -1.63 21.29
N ALA A 304 -2.65 -2.28 20.46
CA ALA A 304 -2.21 -2.86 19.19
C ALA A 304 -1.55 -1.80 18.29
N GLY A 305 -2.18 -0.62 18.16
CA GLY A 305 -1.62 0.50 17.41
C GLY A 305 -0.26 0.99 17.96
N MET A 306 -0.13 1.12 19.28
CA MET A 306 1.12 1.53 19.93
C MET A 306 2.25 0.51 19.74
N VAL A 307 1.93 -0.79 19.81
CA VAL A 307 2.90 -1.87 19.59
C VAL A 307 3.36 -1.97 18.13
N MET A 308 2.48 -1.62 17.18
CA MET A 308 2.82 -1.54 15.75
C MET A 308 3.56 -0.27 15.36
N GLY A 309 3.45 0.81 16.13
CA GLY A 309 4.07 2.11 15.86
C GLY A 309 5.58 2.05 15.59
N PRO A 310 6.39 1.34 16.40
CA PRO A 310 7.83 1.20 16.21
C PRO A 310 8.26 0.66 14.85
N ARG A 311 7.44 -0.15 14.19
CA ARG A 311 7.67 -0.59 12.80
C ARG A 311 7.76 0.61 11.84
N GLY A 312 6.83 1.54 11.95
CA GLY A 312 6.86 2.77 11.16
C GLY A 312 8.06 3.66 11.50
N MET A 313 8.41 3.76 12.80
CA MET A 313 9.61 4.49 13.24
C MET A 313 10.89 3.89 12.63
N GLY A 314 11.04 2.56 12.63
CA GLY A 314 12.16 1.85 11.97
C GLY A 314 12.25 2.20 10.49
N THR A 315 11.10 2.24 9.80
CA THR A 315 11.03 2.63 8.38
C THR A 315 11.49 4.08 8.19
N MET A 316 10.98 5.03 8.98
CA MET A 316 11.33 6.45 8.86
C MET A 316 12.82 6.68 9.12
N VAL A 317 13.36 6.15 10.22
CA VAL A 317 14.78 6.28 10.57
C VAL A 317 15.66 5.73 9.47
N CYS A 318 15.31 4.55 8.96
CA CYS A 318 16.08 3.90 7.91
C CYS A 318 15.99 4.66 6.57
N MET A 319 14.83 5.20 6.20
CA MET A 319 14.68 6.01 4.99
C MET A 319 15.59 7.24 5.01
N PHE A 320 15.69 7.94 6.15
CA PHE A 320 16.62 9.06 6.29
C PHE A 320 18.09 8.64 6.17
N ALA A 321 18.48 7.52 6.79
CA ALA A 321 19.84 6.98 6.69
C ALA A 321 20.17 6.59 5.25
N VAL A 322 19.28 5.85 4.61
CA VAL A 322 19.42 5.37 3.22
C VAL A 322 19.46 6.53 2.22
N GLY A 323 18.64 7.57 2.43
CA GLY A 323 18.68 8.76 1.59
C GLY A 323 20.05 9.43 1.52
N ARG A 324 20.84 9.33 2.61
CA ARG A 324 22.25 9.83 2.66
C ARG A 324 23.26 8.83 2.13
N LEU A 325 22.92 7.54 2.10
CA LEU A 325 23.80 6.47 1.61
C LEU A 325 23.71 6.28 0.09
N ILE A 326 22.56 6.63 -0.52
CA ILE A 326 22.39 6.58 -1.97
C ILE A 326 23.44 7.45 -2.66
N GLY A 327 24.12 6.85 -3.65
CA GLY A 327 25.24 7.47 -4.36
C GLY A 327 26.62 7.21 -3.73
N LYS A 328 26.68 6.78 -2.46
CA LYS A 328 27.92 6.38 -1.78
C LYS A 328 28.10 4.86 -1.75
N VAL A 329 26.98 4.14 -1.62
CA VAL A 329 26.95 2.67 -1.56
C VAL A 329 26.20 2.15 -2.79
N ASP A 330 26.59 0.98 -3.29
CA ASP A 330 25.87 0.34 -4.39
C ASP A 330 24.44 0.02 -3.94
N THR A 331 23.47 0.54 -4.68
CA THR A 331 22.04 0.40 -4.42
C THR A 331 21.63 -1.07 -4.27
N ARG A 332 22.31 -1.98 -4.95
CA ARG A 332 22.03 -3.43 -4.87
C ARG A 332 22.25 -3.98 -3.46
N TRP A 333 23.31 -3.56 -2.77
CA TRP A 333 23.57 -3.98 -1.39
C TRP A 333 22.49 -3.48 -0.44
N LEU A 334 22.01 -2.23 -0.63
CA LEU A 334 20.94 -1.68 0.18
C LEU A 334 19.65 -2.49 0.00
N LEU A 335 19.29 -2.84 -1.25
CA LEU A 335 18.12 -3.67 -1.56
C LEU A 335 18.23 -5.08 -0.98
N THR A 336 19.40 -5.73 -1.14
CA THR A 336 19.64 -7.07 -0.58
C THR A 336 19.52 -7.07 0.94
N LEU A 337 20.09 -6.04 1.60
CA LEU A 337 19.96 -5.88 3.05
C LEU A 337 18.50 -5.68 3.46
N GLY A 338 17.75 -4.84 2.72
CA GLY A 338 16.33 -4.62 2.98
C GLY A 338 15.48 -5.89 2.88
N LEU A 339 15.68 -6.68 1.81
CA LEU A 339 15.04 -7.99 1.66
C LEU A 339 15.45 -8.96 2.76
N GLY A 340 16.73 -8.99 3.12
CA GLY A 340 17.25 -9.84 4.20
C GLY A 340 16.64 -9.52 5.55
N LEU A 341 16.55 -8.23 5.91
CA LEU A 341 15.90 -7.79 7.16
C LEU A 341 14.41 -8.11 7.17
N THR A 342 13.72 -7.94 6.04
CA THR A 342 12.29 -8.28 5.91
C THR A 342 12.10 -9.79 6.05
N ALA A 343 12.90 -10.59 5.35
CA ALA A 343 12.85 -12.06 5.43
C ALA A 343 13.16 -12.57 6.84
N TRP A 344 14.17 -11.98 7.51
CA TRP A 344 14.50 -12.31 8.89
C TRP A 344 13.34 -11.97 9.85
N ALA A 345 12.72 -10.81 9.70
CA ALA A 345 11.59 -10.43 10.53
C ALA A 345 10.40 -11.38 10.34
N MET A 346 10.09 -11.77 9.08
CA MET A 346 9.07 -12.78 8.80
C MET A 346 9.43 -14.13 9.42
N TYR A 347 10.69 -14.56 9.32
CA TYR A 347 11.18 -15.77 9.98
C TYR A 347 10.98 -15.72 11.49
N ALA A 348 11.36 -14.62 12.14
CA ALA A 348 11.15 -14.44 13.57
C ALA A 348 9.67 -14.53 13.97
N MET A 349 8.75 -14.01 13.13
CA MET A 349 7.31 -14.08 13.36
C MET A 349 6.76 -15.50 13.23
N THR A 350 7.41 -16.42 12.51
CA THR A 350 6.96 -17.83 12.44
C THR A 350 7.06 -18.58 13.77
N GLY A 351 7.84 -18.09 14.71
CA GLY A 351 7.96 -18.66 16.05
C GLY A 351 7.05 -18.00 17.08
N TRP A 352 6.13 -17.09 16.68
CA TRP A 352 5.27 -16.40 17.63
C TRP A 352 4.10 -17.27 18.09
N THR A 353 3.82 -17.14 19.37
CA THR A 353 2.63 -17.67 20.05
C THR A 353 1.85 -16.51 20.65
N PRO A 354 0.60 -16.69 21.08
CA PRO A 354 -0.16 -15.64 21.77
C PRO A 354 0.51 -15.10 23.04
N ASP A 355 1.48 -15.84 23.61
CA ASP A 355 2.23 -15.44 24.79
C ASP A 355 3.51 -14.64 24.47
N VAL A 356 3.76 -14.31 23.20
CA VAL A 356 4.94 -13.55 22.81
C VAL A 356 4.98 -12.19 23.51
N SER A 357 6.16 -11.79 24.00
CA SER A 357 6.30 -10.53 24.72
C SER A 357 6.10 -9.31 23.80
N GLN A 358 5.52 -8.24 24.35
CA GLN A 358 5.36 -6.97 23.60
C GLN A 358 6.71 -6.46 23.08
N TRP A 359 7.79 -6.63 23.84
CA TRP A 359 9.13 -6.21 23.44
C TRP A 359 9.61 -6.98 22.18
N THR A 360 9.31 -8.26 22.10
CA THR A 360 9.64 -9.07 20.89
C THR A 360 8.89 -8.56 19.67
N ILE A 361 7.59 -8.25 19.81
CA ILE A 361 6.77 -7.72 18.71
C ILE A 361 7.33 -6.36 18.25
N VAL A 362 7.61 -5.46 19.20
CA VAL A 362 8.18 -4.14 18.94
C VAL A 362 9.53 -4.23 18.23
N SER A 363 10.44 -5.07 18.73
CA SER A 363 11.81 -5.19 18.18
C SER A 363 11.81 -5.81 16.78
N VAL A 364 11.06 -6.90 16.58
CA VAL A 364 10.94 -7.54 15.26
C VAL A 364 10.21 -6.62 14.28
N GLY A 365 9.16 -5.94 14.72
CA GLY A 365 8.47 -4.94 13.92
C GLY A 365 9.37 -3.78 13.51
N PHE A 366 10.19 -3.26 14.42
CA PHE A 366 11.17 -2.21 14.12
C PHE A 366 12.17 -2.65 13.04
N VAL A 367 12.73 -3.86 13.15
CA VAL A 367 13.64 -4.42 12.15
C VAL A 367 12.96 -4.61 10.79
N GLN A 368 11.70 -5.08 10.79
CA GLN A 368 10.92 -5.17 9.56
C GLN A 368 10.73 -3.81 8.91
N GLY A 369 10.43 -2.80 9.71
CA GLY A 369 10.34 -1.41 9.25
C GLY A 369 11.66 -0.92 8.64
N MET A 370 12.80 -1.19 9.26
CA MET A 370 14.11 -0.88 8.67
C MET A 370 14.27 -1.56 7.30
N GLY A 371 13.88 -2.82 7.16
CA GLY A 371 13.89 -3.55 5.88
C GLY A 371 13.15 -2.78 4.79
N LEU A 372 11.94 -2.29 5.07
CA LEU A 372 11.18 -1.48 4.12
C LEU A 372 11.88 -0.16 3.76
N GLY A 373 12.50 0.51 4.72
CA GLY A 373 13.26 1.73 4.48
C GLY A 373 14.43 1.50 3.50
N PHE A 374 15.13 0.36 3.65
CA PHE A 374 16.18 -0.06 2.72
C PHE A 374 15.65 -0.46 1.33
N LEU A 375 14.37 -0.79 1.19
CA LEU A 375 13.77 -1.14 -0.10
C LEU A 375 13.19 0.09 -0.81
N PHE A 376 12.35 0.86 -0.12
CA PHE A 376 11.50 1.87 -0.75
C PHE A 376 12.31 3.00 -1.43
N VAL A 377 13.29 3.57 -0.72
CA VAL A 377 14.06 4.72 -1.22
C VAL A 377 14.97 4.32 -2.39
N PRO A 378 15.74 3.21 -2.32
CA PRO A 378 16.57 2.78 -3.44
C PRO A 378 15.75 2.36 -4.65
N LEU A 379 14.63 1.61 -4.48
CA LEU A 379 13.78 1.21 -5.59
C LEU A 379 13.20 2.41 -6.32
N THR A 380 12.66 3.36 -5.57
CA THR A 380 12.09 4.57 -6.14
C THR A 380 13.15 5.40 -6.90
N THR A 381 14.35 5.53 -6.32
CA THR A 381 15.44 6.28 -6.96
C THR A 381 15.92 5.59 -8.23
N MET A 382 16.08 4.26 -8.20
CA MET A 382 16.53 3.47 -9.34
C MET A 382 15.52 3.41 -10.47
N ALA A 383 14.23 3.28 -10.17
CA ALA A 383 13.15 3.22 -11.16
C ALA A 383 13.15 4.43 -12.09
N PHE A 384 13.49 5.61 -11.56
CA PHE A 384 13.44 6.87 -12.30
C PHE A 384 14.81 7.45 -12.67
N SER A 385 15.91 6.74 -12.35
CA SER A 385 17.28 7.22 -12.60
C SER A 385 17.64 7.30 -14.07
N THR A 386 17.19 6.34 -14.87
CA THR A 386 17.46 6.19 -16.30
C THR A 386 16.31 6.69 -17.17
N LEU A 387 15.14 6.96 -16.57
CA LEU A 387 13.94 7.31 -17.30
C LEU A 387 13.96 8.79 -17.76
N PRO A 388 13.66 9.09 -19.06
CA PRO A 388 13.53 10.46 -19.55
C PRO A 388 12.50 11.26 -18.76
N ALA A 389 12.72 12.58 -18.60
CA ALA A 389 11.83 13.46 -17.84
C ALA A 389 10.39 13.45 -18.38
N THR A 390 10.22 13.33 -19.71
CA THR A 390 8.92 13.27 -20.39
C THR A 390 8.08 12.03 -20.02
N MET A 391 8.73 10.93 -19.61
CA MET A 391 8.06 9.65 -19.26
C MET A 391 7.86 9.47 -17.75
N ARG A 392 8.45 10.34 -16.91
CA ARG A 392 8.39 10.18 -15.44
C ARG A 392 6.97 10.30 -14.89
N GLY A 393 6.14 11.17 -15.47
CA GLY A 393 4.74 11.32 -15.06
C GLY A 393 3.95 10.01 -15.20
N ASP A 394 4.00 9.41 -16.37
CA ASP A 394 3.34 8.13 -16.64
C ASP A 394 3.98 7.01 -15.82
N GLY A 395 5.31 7.01 -15.71
CA GLY A 395 6.07 6.06 -14.91
C GLY A 395 5.68 6.10 -13.42
N THR A 396 5.51 7.29 -12.80
CA THR A 396 5.09 7.39 -11.39
C THR A 396 3.68 6.85 -11.17
N GLY A 397 2.76 7.12 -12.09
CA GLY A 397 1.40 6.56 -12.04
C GLY A 397 1.40 5.04 -12.06
N LEU A 398 2.10 4.44 -13.02
CA LEU A 398 2.21 2.98 -13.15
C LEU A 398 2.96 2.33 -11.99
N TYR A 399 4.04 2.94 -11.51
CA TYR A 399 4.82 2.45 -10.36
C TYR A 399 3.97 2.38 -9.09
N ASN A 400 3.19 3.43 -8.81
CA ASN A 400 2.28 3.44 -7.66
C ASN A 400 1.10 2.49 -7.86
N LEU A 401 0.57 2.36 -9.08
CA LEU A 401 -0.44 1.35 -9.41
C LEU A 401 0.07 -0.06 -9.13
N SER A 402 1.26 -0.40 -9.58
CA SER A 402 1.88 -1.72 -9.34
C SER A 402 1.98 -2.02 -7.85
N ARG A 403 2.43 -1.05 -7.04
CA ARG A 403 2.46 -1.18 -5.58
C ARG A 403 1.06 -1.44 -5.00
N ASN A 404 0.06 -0.67 -5.43
CA ASN A 404 -1.31 -0.78 -4.90
C ASN A 404 -1.95 -2.12 -5.26
N ILE A 405 -1.80 -2.57 -6.52
CA ILE A 405 -2.26 -3.91 -6.95
C ILE A 405 -1.54 -5.00 -6.15
N GLY A 406 -0.21 -4.89 -6.00
CA GLY A 406 0.55 -5.83 -5.17
C GLY A 406 0.02 -5.91 -3.74
N SER A 407 -0.32 -4.76 -3.16
CA SER A 407 -0.90 -4.67 -1.82
C SER A 407 -2.24 -5.38 -1.70
N SER A 408 -3.14 -5.14 -2.65
CA SER A 408 -4.47 -5.79 -2.67
C SER A 408 -4.34 -7.31 -2.88
N VAL A 409 -3.50 -7.74 -3.81
CA VAL A 409 -3.22 -9.17 -4.03
C VAL A 409 -2.64 -9.81 -2.77
N GLY A 410 -1.66 -9.13 -2.13
CA GLY A 410 -1.02 -9.64 -0.91
C GLY A 410 -2.01 -9.83 0.23
N ILE A 411 -2.84 -8.82 0.50
CA ILE A 411 -3.86 -8.88 1.56
C ILE A 411 -4.86 -10.00 1.26
N SER A 412 -5.40 -10.04 0.05
CA SER A 412 -6.39 -11.04 -0.35
C SER A 412 -5.85 -12.47 -0.26
N VAL A 413 -4.62 -12.71 -0.71
CA VAL A 413 -3.98 -14.05 -0.65
C VAL A 413 -3.78 -14.49 0.79
N VAL A 414 -3.24 -13.65 1.68
CA VAL A 414 -3.01 -14.06 3.07
C VAL A 414 -4.33 -14.24 3.83
N SER A 415 -5.35 -13.39 3.59
CA SER A 415 -6.68 -13.58 4.21
C SER A 415 -7.29 -14.92 3.80
N ALA A 416 -7.29 -15.23 2.50
CA ALA A 416 -7.80 -16.50 2.00
C ALA A 416 -7.03 -17.72 2.54
N LEU A 417 -5.70 -17.59 2.68
CA LEU A 417 -4.87 -18.68 3.23
C LEU A 417 -5.12 -18.88 4.71
N ILE A 418 -5.27 -17.81 5.50
CA ILE A 418 -5.65 -17.95 6.92
C ILE A 418 -6.95 -18.71 7.04
N THR A 419 -8.00 -18.30 6.33
CA THR A 419 -9.32 -18.95 6.41
C THR A 419 -9.23 -20.41 5.99
N ARG A 420 -8.63 -20.71 4.85
CA ARG A 420 -8.46 -22.07 4.34
C ARG A 420 -7.60 -22.94 5.25
N ASN A 421 -6.41 -22.44 5.64
CA ASN A 421 -5.48 -23.22 6.45
C ASN A 421 -6.03 -23.45 7.86
N THR A 422 -6.79 -22.50 8.41
CA THR A 422 -7.50 -22.70 9.68
C THR A 422 -8.47 -23.86 9.58
N GLN A 423 -9.28 -23.94 8.51
CA GLN A 423 -10.22 -25.05 8.32
C GLN A 423 -9.51 -26.41 8.14
N VAL A 424 -8.44 -26.45 7.34
CA VAL A 424 -7.66 -27.66 7.11
C VAL A 424 -6.99 -28.13 8.40
N ASN A 425 -6.28 -27.22 9.08
CA ASN A 425 -5.60 -27.54 10.34
C ASN A 425 -6.59 -27.95 11.43
N HIS A 426 -7.77 -27.30 11.48
CA HIS A 426 -8.83 -27.69 12.42
C HIS A 426 -9.30 -29.12 12.17
N ALA A 427 -9.56 -29.50 10.92
CA ALA A 427 -9.97 -30.83 10.55
C ALA A 427 -8.88 -31.88 10.88
N ASP A 428 -7.61 -31.54 10.56
CA ASP A 428 -6.48 -32.42 10.83
C ASP A 428 -6.25 -32.64 12.34
N ILE A 429 -6.27 -31.58 13.15
CA ILE A 429 -6.10 -31.69 14.61
C ILE A 429 -7.30 -32.42 15.23
N ALA A 430 -8.53 -32.11 14.80
CA ALA A 430 -9.75 -32.75 15.31
C ALA A 430 -9.74 -34.26 15.08
N ALA A 431 -9.15 -34.76 14.00
CA ALA A 431 -9.04 -36.19 13.70
C ALA A 431 -8.28 -36.97 14.79
N TYR A 432 -7.37 -36.32 15.53
CA TYR A 432 -6.63 -36.96 16.65
C TYR A 432 -7.36 -36.84 17.98
N ILE A 433 -8.46 -36.09 18.08
CA ILE A 433 -9.25 -35.95 19.31
C ILE A 433 -10.30 -37.05 19.37
N THR A 434 -9.86 -38.21 19.74
CA THR A 434 -10.75 -39.38 19.93
C THR A 434 -10.90 -39.71 21.42
N PRO A 435 -12.01 -40.36 21.85
CA PRO A 435 -12.18 -40.78 23.24
C PRO A 435 -11.10 -41.75 23.72
N PHE A 436 -10.38 -42.37 22.79
CA PHE A 436 -9.29 -43.33 23.06
C PHE A 436 -7.92 -42.67 23.19
N ASN A 437 -7.81 -41.34 22.96
CA ASN A 437 -6.55 -40.65 23.11
C ASN A 437 -6.10 -40.64 24.57
N HIS A 438 -4.87 -41.10 24.81
CA HIS A 438 -4.29 -41.23 26.16
C HIS A 438 -4.26 -39.92 26.97
N ALA A 439 -4.27 -38.76 26.30
CA ALA A 439 -4.34 -37.44 26.96
C ALA A 439 -5.60 -37.28 27.82
N PHE A 440 -6.72 -37.93 27.45
CA PHE A 440 -7.97 -37.91 28.23
C PHE A 440 -7.97 -38.86 29.45
N ASN A 441 -6.92 -39.63 29.69
CA ASN A 441 -6.78 -40.46 30.88
C ASN A 441 -6.45 -39.64 32.14
N SER A 442 -5.93 -38.43 32.00
CA SER A 442 -5.71 -37.49 33.10
C SER A 442 -7.06 -37.03 33.70
N PRO A 443 -7.26 -37.14 35.04
CA PRO A 443 -8.52 -36.69 35.67
C PRO A 443 -8.82 -35.20 35.43
N ALA A 444 -7.80 -34.35 35.43
CA ALA A 444 -7.94 -32.90 35.18
C ALA A 444 -8.42 -32.61 33.75
N VAL A 445 -7.83 -33.26 32.74
CA VAL A 445 -8.23 -33.13 31.34
C VAL A 445 -9.63 -33.72 31.12
N ARG A 446 -9.94 -34.87 31.70
CA ARG A 446 -11.27 -35.48 31.59
C ARG A 446 -12.38 -34.62 32.18
N HIS A 447 -12.11 -33.90 33.26
CA HIS A 447 -13.10 -33.02 33.88
C HIS A 447 -13.35 -31.75 33.06
N ALA A 448 -12.30 -31.11 32.55
CA ALA A 448 -12.37 -29.84 31.84
C ALA A 448 -12.69 -30.00 30.33
N LEU A 449 -12.14 -31.03 29.68
CA LEU A 449 -12.10 -31.22 28.23
C LEU A 449 -12.70 -32.56 27.78
N SER A 450 -13.76 -33.03 28.47
CA SER A 450 -14.39 -34.32 28.13
C SER A 450 -15.06 -34.26 26.75
N PRO A 451 -14.67 -35.10 25.78
CA PRO A 451 -15.34 -35.17 24.48
C PRO A 451 -16.76 -35.70 24.57
N LEU A 452 -17.16 -36.28 25.73
CA LEU A 452 -18.49 -36.84 25.98
C LEU A 452 -19.53 -35.78 26.39
N THR A 453 -19.08 -34.63 26.93
CA THR A 453 -19.97 -33.54 27.36
C THR A 453 -20.05 -32.41 26.33
N ALA A 454 -21.18 -31.72 26.22
CA ALA A 454 -21.32 -30.58 25.30
C ALA A 454 -20.33 -29.44 25.61
N ALA A 455 -20.16 -29.13 26.91
CA ALA A 455 -19.21 -28.12 27.36
C ALA A 455 -17.77 -28.50 27.06
N GLY A 456 -17.38 -29.79 27.30
CA GLY A 456 -16.03 -30.27 27.00
C GLY A 456 -15.74 -30.26 25.48
N ARG A 457 -16.72 -30.62 24.63
CA ARG A 457 -16.57 -30.50 23.16
C ARG A 457 -16.40 -29.06 22.72
N ALA A 458 -17.19 -28.13 23.25
CA ALA A 458 -17.05 -26.70 22.91
C ALA A 458 -15.69 -26.14 23.35
N ALA A 459 -15.18 -26.56 24.54
CA ALA A 459 -13.85 -26.14 24.98
C ALA A 459 -12.73 -26.72 24.12
N LEU A 460 -12.85 -27.98 23.70
CA LEU A 460 -11.92 -28.65 22.78
C LEU A 460 -11.93 -27.97 21.41
N ASP A 461 -13.10 -27.69 20.85
CA ASP A 461 -13.29 -27.01 19.58
C ASP A 461 -12.63 -25.62 19.59
N GLY A 462 -12.84 -24.84 20.65
CA GLY A 462 -12.18 -23.55 20.83
C GLY A 462 -10.66 -23.67 20.91
N MET A 463 -10.10 -24.68 21.59
CA MET A 463 -8.65 -24.91 21.63
C MET A 463 -8.10 -25.36 20.28
N ILE A 464 -8.78 -26.23 19.55
CA ILE A 464 -8.40 -26.70 18.22
C ILE A 464 -8.40 -25.51 17.26
N THR A 465 -9.47 -24.71 17.27
CA THR A 465 -9.59 -23.50 16.45
C THR A 465 -8.43 -22.53 16.71
N LEU A 466 -8.13 -22.25 17.98
CA LEU A 466 -7.03 -21.37 18.36
C LEU A 466 -5.69 -21.87 17.82
N GLN A 467 -5.37 -23.16 17.99
CA GLN A 467 -4.13 -23.75 17.48
C GLN A 467 -4.09 -23.73 15.94
N SER A 468 -5.22 -24.03 15.30
CA SER A 468 -5.33 -24.02 13.84
C SER A 468 -5.06 -22.63 13.25
N VAL A 469 -5.58 -21.59 13.88
CA VAL A 469 -5.35 -20.20 13.50
C VAL A 469 -3.87 -19.83 13.69
N ILE A 470 -3.24 -20.20 14.81
CA ILE A 470 -1.81 -19.91 15.06
C ILE A 470 -0.94 -20.55 13.97
N ILE A 471 -1.21 -21.81 13.60
CA ILE A 471 -0.49 -22.50 12.53
C ILE A 471 -0.70 -21.78 11.20
N ALA A 472 -1.93 -21.37 10.87
CA ALA A 472 -2.25 -20.62 9.66
C ALA A 472 -1.45 -19.31 9.57
N TYR A 473 -1.37 -18.53 10.64
CA TYR A 473 -0.52 -17.32 10.69
C TYR A 473 0.97 -17.64 10.48
N THR A 474 1.44 -18.73 11.09
CA THR A 474 2.84 -19.19 10.90
C THR A 474 3.13 -19.49 9.43
N ASP A 475 2.21 -20.16 8.74
CA ASP A 475 2.38 -20.49 7.32
C ASP A 475 2.35 -19.25 6.43
N ASP A 476 1.52 -18.26 6.74
CA ASP A 476 1.51 -16.99 6.03
C ASP A 476 2.80 -16.18 6.24
N PHE A 477 3.35 -16.14 7.45
CA PHE A 477 4.66 -15.52 7.67
C PHE A 477 5.77 -16.26 6.93
N LYS A 478 5.73 -17.60 6.83
CA LYS A 478 6.66 -18.38 5.99
C LYS A 478 6.52 -18.03 4.51
N LEU A 479 5.27 -17.90 4.01
CA LEU A 479 5.02 -17.50 2.63
C LEU A 479 5.65 -16.14 2.32
N LEU A 480 5.39 -15.13 3.17
CA LEU A 480 5.95 -13.79 3.01
C LEU A 480 7.49 -13.77 3.11
N MET A 481 8.07 -14.61 3.99
CA MET A 481 9.51 -14.82 4.06
C MET A 481 10.05 -15.38 2.74
N LEU A 482 9.45 -16.46 2.23
CA LEU A 482 9.88 -17.09 0.97
C LEU A 482 9.76 -16.13 -0.22
N LEU A 483 8.68 -15.33 -0.30
CA LEU A 483 8.54 -14.30 -1.32
C LEU A 483 9.64 -13.23 -1.23
N SER A 484 10.01 -12.82 -0.02
CA SER A 484 11.11 -11.87 0.19
C SER A 484 12.46 -12.44 -0.25
N ILE A 485 12.72 -13.72 0.03
CA ILE A 485 13.93 -14.41 -0.41
C ILE A 485 13.92 -14.61 -1.94
N ALA A 486 12.79 -15.02 -2.51
CA ALA A 486 12.63 -15.21 -3.95
C ALA A 486 12.80 -13.92 -4.76
N ALA A 487 12.59 -12.76 -4.14
CA ALA A 487 12.85 -11.46 -4.75
C ALA A 487 14.35 -11.09 -4.79
N MET A 488 15.22 -11.69 -3.97
CA MET A 488 16.64 -11.32 -3.93
C MET A 488 17.36 -11.46 -5.27
N PRO A 489 17.20 -12.54 -6.07
CA PRO A 489 17.85 -12.66 -7.37
C PRO A 489 17.50 -11.54 -8.35
N LEU A 490 16.31 -10.93 -8.25
CA LEU A 490 15.92 -9.81 -9.11
C LEU A 490 16.83 -8.59 -8.95
N VAL A 491 17.53 -8.44 -7.80
CA VAL A 491 18.50 -7.37 -7.55
C VAL A 491 19.63 -7.41 -8.59
N LEU A 492 20.00 -8.59 -9.10
CA LEU A 492 21.04 -8.78 -10.10
C LEU A 492 20.63 -8.20 -11.47
N LEU A 493 19.33 -8.06 -11.73
CA LEU A 493 18.82 -7.48 -12.97
C LEU A 493 18.99 -5.97 -13.04
N LEU A 494 19.13 -5.27 -11.92
CA LEU A 494 19.33 -3.83 -11.88
C LEU A 494 20.69 -3.43 -12.48
N ARG A 495 20.72 -2.32 -13.20
CA ARG A 495 21.96 -1.74 -13.76
C ARG A 495 22.30 -0.46 -13.00
N LYS A 496 23.60 -0.26 -12.71
CA LYS A 496 24.06 1.04 -12.20
C LYS A 496 23.71 2.11 -13.22
N PRO A 497 23.14 3.26 -12.79
CA PRO A 497 23.04 4.42 -13.68
C PRO A 497 24.44 4.76 -14.19
N ALA A 498 24.59 4.93 -15.50
CA ALA A 498 25.83 5.45 -16.05
C ALA A 498 26.05 6.83 -15.43
N THR A 499 27.20 7.02 -14.78
CA THR A 499 27.63 8.35 -14.34
C THR A 499 27.60 9.23 -15.57
N PRO A 500 26.93 10.41 -15.58
CA PRO A 500 27.02 11.32 -16.72
C PRO A 500 28.52 11.54 -16.98
N ALA A 501 28.96 11.25 -18.20
CA ALA A 501 30.32 11.58 -18.61
C ALA A 501 30.48 13.06 -18.30
N VAL A 502 31.44 13.41 -17.46
CA VAL A 502 31.89 14.79 -17.29
C VAL A 502 32.38 15.18 -18.68
N ILE A 503 31.59 16.01 -19.38
CA ILE A 503 32.04 16.61 -20.62
C ILE A 503 33.21 17.49 -20.18
N ASP A 504 34.40 17.03 -20.44
CA ASP A 504 35.62 17.78 -20.23
C ASP A 504 35.60 18.96 -21.22
N HIS A 505 35.22 20.11 -20.73
CA HIS A 505 35.19 21.36 -21.51
C HIS A 505 36.61 21.88 -21.85
N SER A 506 37.66 21.19 -21.42
CA SER A 506 39.03 21.53 -21.76
C SER A 506 39.41 21.21 -23.23
N ALA A 507 38.64 20.31 -23.89
CA ALA A 507 38.89 19.94 -25.30
C ALA A 507 38.23 20.83 -26.37
N VAL A 508 37.58 21.94 -25.99
CA VAL A 508 36.91 22.84 -26.92
C VAL A 508 37.64 24.22 -27.04
N MET A 509 38.84 24.32 -26.42
CA MET A 509 39.64 25.53 -26.52
C MET A 509 41.04 25.24 -27.10
N GLU A 510 41.13 24.44 -28.17
CA GLU A 510 42.26 24.42 -29.09
C GLU A 510 41.79 24.67 -30.53
#